data_88dc5614976af0b49544eda2c2e36808
#
_entry.id   88dc5614976af0b49544eda2c2e36808
#
_cell.length_a   1.000
_cell.length_b   1.000
_cell.length_c   1.000
_cell.angle_alpha   90.00
_cell.angle_beta   90.00
_cell.angle_gamma   90.00
#
_symmetry.space_group_name_H-M   'P 1'
#
loop_
_entity.id
_entity.type
_entity.pdbx_description
1 polymer ?
#
loop_
_entity_poly.entity_id
_entity_poly.type
_entity_poly.pdbx_seq_one_letter_code
_entity_poly.pdbx_strand_id
1 'polypeptide(L)'
;TGSWMQPGLDQIRILASHQDQVALLPPGATRLAGNDFCPNFMFLQGDHIVAIQGHPEFSVEYNRALIERRRDFLSDDRYQSSLSSLEGEVDSATMMQWLLQFLGILPGSERAAGGITAGERA
;
A
#
# COMPACT_ATOMS: atom_id res chain seq x y z
N THR A 1 6.09 5.11 -11.38
CA THR A 1 6.99 5.06 -10.21
C THR A 1 7.52 6.45 -9.91
N GLY A 2 7.32 6.90 -8.70
CA GLY A 2 7.84 8.19 -8.26
C GLY A 2 9.34 8.12 -7.96
N SER A 3 10.04 9.25 -8.14
CA SER A 3 11.48 9.32 -7.86
C SER A 3 11.81 9.02 -6.38
N TRP A 4 10.87 9.26 -5.48
CA TRP A 4 11.02 8.99 -4.05
C TRP A 4 10.82 7.51 -3.70
N MET A 5 10.36 6.69 -4.65
CA MET A 5 10.15 5.26 -4.43
C MET A 5 11.46 4.50 -4.67
N GLN A 6 12.41 4.67 -3.75
CA GLN A 6 13.71 4.01 -3.80
C GLN A 6 13.92 3.20 -2.52
N PRO A 7 14.33 1.94 -2.61
CA PRO A 7 14.59 1.17 -3.84
C PRO A 7 13.31 0.86 -4.60
N GLY A 8 13.39 0.76 -5.90
CA GLY A 8 12.25 0.42 -6.75
C GLY A 8 11.89 -1.05 -6.64
N LEU A 9 10.59 -1.33 -6.65
CA LEU A 9 10.06 -2.68 -6.67
C LEU A 9 9.00 -2.79 -7.76
N ASP A 10 8.96 -3.92 -8.46
CA ASP A 10 7.93 -4.18 -9.45
C ASP A 10 6.62 -4.59 -8.82
N GLN A 11 6.69 -5.24 -7.66
CA GLN A 11 5.54 -5.63 -6.87
C GLN A 11 5.80 -5.30 -5.41
N ILE A 12 4.73 -4.99 -4.69
CA ILE A 12 4.82 -4.68 -3.28
C ILE A 12 3.76 -5.46 -2.52
N ARG A 13 4.13 -5.96 -1.36
CA ARG A 13 3.24 -6.74 -0.52
C ARG A 13 3.12 -6.09 0.83
N ILE A 14 1.94 -5.55 1.12
CA ILE A 14 1.66 -4.81 2.35
C ILE A 14 0.41 -5.41 2.99
N LEU A 15 0.45 -5.56 4.31
CA LEU A 15 -0.70 -6.02 5.07
C LEU A 15 -1.84 -5.01 4.95
N ALA A 16 -3.06 -5.52 4.87
CA ALA A 16 -4.23 -4.68 4.73
C ALA A 16 -5.37 -5.21 5.59
N SER A 17 -6.20 -4.29 6.07
CA SER A 17 -7.42 -4.63 6.79
C SER A 17 -8.40 -3.49 6.59
N HIS A 18 -9.34 -3.66 5.67
CA HIS A 18 -10.33 -2.63 5.37
C HIS A 18 -11.63 -3.27 4.89
N GLN A 19 -12.73 -2.58 5.11
CA GLN A 19 -14.04 -2.98 4.60
C GLN A 19 -14.37 -2.25 3.31
N ASP A 20 -13.91 -1.01 3.19
CA ASP A 20 -14.16 -0.16 2.04
C ASP A 20 -12.87 0.07 1.28
N GLN A 21 -13.00 0.33 0.00
CA GLN A 21 -11.85 0.69 -0.81
C GLN A 21 -12.23 1.75 -1.84
N VAL A 22 -11.22 2.46 -2.34
CA VAL A 22 -11.42 3.52 -3.32
C VAL A 22 -11.87 2.90 -4.64
N ALA A 23 -13.10 3.19 -5.04
CA ALA A 23 -13.66 2.66 -6.29
C ALA A 23 -13.18 3.46 -7.50
N LEU A 24 -13.11 4.77 -7.36
CA LEU A 24 -12.68 5.68 -8.43
C LEU A 24 -11.63 6.63 -7.88
N LEU A 25 -10.58 6.86 -8.66
CA LEU A 25 -9.57 7.84 -8.29
C LEU A 25 -10.12 9.25 -8.43
N PRO A 26 -9.72 10.19 -7.54
CA PRO A 26 -10.08 11.59 -7.73
C PRO A 26 -9.47 12.15 -9.01
N PRO A 27 -10.06 13.22 -9.58
CA PRO A 27 -9.50 13.87 -10.76
C PRO A 27 -8.05 14.31 -10.51
N GLY A 28 -7.18 14.05 -11.47
CA GLY A 28 -5.77 14.41 -11.36
C GLY A 28 -4.92 13.43 -10.55
N ALA A 29 -5.50 12.36 -10.04
CA ALA A 29 -4.74 11.34 -9.32
C ALA A 29 -4.03 10.39 -10.30
N THR A 30 -2.89 9.87 -9.85
CA THR A 30 -2.12 8.89 -10.60
C THR A 30 -1.98 7.63 -9.76
N ARG A 31 -2.38 6.50 -10.32
CA ARG A 31 -2.24 5.22 -9.62
C ARG A 31 -0.79 4.80 -9.56
N LEU A 32 -0.35 4.44 -8.36
CA LEU A 32 1.02 3.96 -8.12
C LEU A 32 1.07 2.45 -7.91
N ALA A 33 0.03 1.85 -7.36
CA ALA A 33 -0.04 0.43 -7.12
C ALA A 33 -1.48 -0.05 -7.10
N GLY A 34 -1.69 -1.28 -7.52
CA GLY A 34 -3.00 -1.91 -7.49
C GLY A 34 -2.95 -3.33 -7.98
N ASN A 35 -4.05 -4.04 -7.79
CA ASN A 35 -4.26 -5.38 -8.31
C ASN A 35 -5.74 -5.56 -8.65
N ASP A 36 -6.12 -6.76 -9.07
CA ASP A 36 -7.51 -7.03 -9.48
C ASP A 36 -8.49 -6.88 -8.34
N PHE A 37 -8.07 -7.22 -7.12
CA PHE A 37 -8.93 -7.12 -5.94
C PHE A 37 -9.05 -5.68 -5.45
N CYS A 38 -7.94 -4.94 -5.43
CA CYS A 38 -7.89 -3.56 -4.97
C CYS A 38 -7.15 -2.72 -6.00
N PRO A 39 -7.84 -2.29 -7.09
CA PRO A 39 -7.17 -1.60 -8.20
C PRO A 39 -6.52 -0.29 -7.80
N ASN A 40 -7.09 0.43 -6.84
CA ASN A 40 -6.60 1.74 -6.41
C ASN A 40 -5.95 1.64 -5.04
N PHE A 41 -5.06 0.67 -4.88
CA PHE A 41 -4.38 0.39 -3.61
C PHE A 41 -3.52 1.55 -3.14
N MET A 42 -2.85 2.22 -4.07
CA MET A 42 -1.98 3.35 -3.77
C MET A 42 -2.03 4.35 -4.91
N PHE A 43 -2.19 5.63 -4.59
CA PHE A 43 -2.21 6.66 -5.62
C PHE A 43 -1.61 7.98 -5.12
N LEU A 44 -1.25 8.81 -6.06
CA LEU A 44 -0.68 10.14 -5.83
C LEU A 44 -1.66 11.19 -6.35
N GLN A 45 -1.96 12.18 -5.53
CA GLN A 45 -2.78 13.32 -5.92
C GLN A 45 -1.88 14.55 -5.99
N GLY A 46 -1.65 15.05 -7.22
CA GLY A 46 -0.67 16.10 -7.42
C GLY A 46 0.73 15.61 -7.05
N ASP A 47 1.47 16.40 -6.31
CA ASP A 47 2.81 16.04 -5.84
C ASP A 47 2.93 16.06 -4.32
N HIS A 48 1.81 16.21 -3.61
CA HIS A 48 1.84 16.47 -2.18
C HIS A 48 0.94 15.55 -1.34
N ILE A 49 0.11 14.70 -1.97
CA ILE A 49 -0.75 13.77 -1.26
C ILE A 49 -0.52 12.36 -1.81
N VAL A 50 -0.16 11.44 -0.94
CA VAL A 50 -0.11 10.02 -1.28
C VAL A 50 -1.12 9.28 -0.40
N ALA A 51 -1.88 8.39 -1.00
CA ALA A 51 -2.87 7.57 -0.32
C ALA A 51 -2.56 6.11 -0.50
N ILE A 52 -2.77 5.31 0.52
CA ILE A 52 -2.50 3.89 0.51
C ILE A 52 -3.57 3.15 1.31
N GLN A 53 -4.05 2.03 0.77
CA GLN A 53 -5.05 1.19 1.44
C GLN A 53 -4.41 0.20 2.42
N GLY A 54 -3.13 -0.11 2.26
CA GLY A 54 -2.44 -1.01 3.16
C GLY A 54 -1.97 -0.33 4.43
N HIS A 55 -1.50 -1.14 5.36
CA HIS A 55 -1.03 -0.68 6.66
C HIS A 55 0.41 -1.13 6.88
N PRO A 56 1.40 -0.37 6.42
CA PRO A 56 2.80 -0.75 6.63
C PRO A 56 3.22 -0.76 8.11
N GLU A 57 2.45 -0.08 8.97
CA GLU A 57 2.68 -0.08 10.40
C GLU A 57 2.20 -1.35 11.09
N PHE A 58 1.38 -2.17 10.43
CA PHE A 58 0.86 -3.41 11.04
C PHE A 58 1.93 -4.49 11.00
N SER A 59 2.06 -5.22 12.11
CA SER A 59 2.82 -6.47 12.13
C SER A 59 1.93 -7.63 11.68
N VAL A 60 2.55 -8.73 11.30
CA VAL A 60 1.82 -9.96 10.96
C VAL A 60 1.00 -10.43 12.18
N GLU A 61 1.56 -10.36 13.38
CA GLU A 61 0.88 -10.75 14.60
C GLU A 61 -0.35 -9.88 14.86
N TYR A 62 -0.22 -8.58 14.68
CA TYR A 62 -1.35 -7.66 14.85
C TYR A 62 -2.46 -7.96 13.84
N ASN A 63 -2.10 -8.15 12.58
CA ASN A 63 -3.07 -8.43 11.54
C ASN A 63 -3.77 -9.77 11.77
N ARG A 64 -3.03 -10.77 12.23
CA ARG A 64 -3.62 -12.06 12.61
C ARG A 64 -4.65 -11.89 13.71
N ALA A 65 -4.34 -11.08 14.72
CA ALA A 65 -5.28 -10.80 15.83
C ALA A 65 -6.56 -10.13 15.30
N LEU A 66 -6.44 -9.21 14.34
CA LEU A 66 -7.60 -8.58 13.73
C LEU A 66 -8.48 -9.59 13.00
N ILE A 67 -7.86 -10.50 12.25
CA ILE A 67 -8.59 -11.54 11.52
C ILE A 67 -9.33 -12.45 12.51
N GLU A 68 -8.68 -12.85 13.59
CA GLU A 68 -9.30 -13.69 14.63
C GLU A 68 -10.50 -12.99 15.27
N ARG A 69 -10.40 -11.70 15.54
CA ARG A 69 -11.51 -10.93 16.11
C ARG A 69 -12.71 -10.86 15.19
N ARG A 70 -12.48 -10.95 13.88
CA ARG A 70 -13.53 -10.84 12.87
C ARG A 70 -13.99 -12.20 12.35
N ARG A 71 -13.54 -13.28 12.96
CA ARG A 71 -13.81 -14.63 12.48
C ARG A 71 -15.31 -14.89 12.28
N ASP A 72 -16.14 -14.43 13.24
CA ASP A 72 -17.58 -14.66 13.20
C ASP A 72 -18.26 -13.90 12.06
N PHE A 73 -17.59 -12.89 11.49
CA PHE A 73 -18.13 -12.08 10.40
C PHE A 73 -17.57 -12.48 9.04
N LEU A 74 -16.69 -13.50 9.01
CA LEU A 74 -16.07 -13.97 7.78
C LEU A 74 -16.58 -15.37 7.45
N SER A 75 -16.75 -15.66 6.16
CA SER A 75 -16.96 -17.04 5.73
C SER A 75 -15.68 -17.84 6.00
N ASP A 76 -15.80 -19.16 6.09
CA ASP A 76 -14.63 -20.00 6.31
C ASP A 76 -13.58 -19.81 5.22
N ASP A 77 -14.00 -19.66 3.96
CA ASP A 77 -13.08 -19.43 2.85
C ASP A 77 -12.34 -18.11 2.99
N ARG A 78 -13.04 -17.05 3.38
CA ARG A 78 -12.40 -15.75 3.57
C ARG A 78 -11.49 -15.75 4.78
N TYR A 79 -11.87 -16.43 5.84
CA TYR A 79 -11.02 -16.56 7.02
C TYR A 79 -9.71 -17.26 6.69
N GLN A 80 -9.78 -18.41 6.02
CA GLN A 80 -8.59 -19.16 5.63
C GLN A 80 -7.75 -18.38 4.63
N SER A 81 -8.37 -17.72 3.66
CA SER A 81 -7.68 -16.90 2.69
C SER A 81 -6.95 -15.74 3.35
N SER A 82 -7.59 -15.09 4.33
CA SER A 82 -6.98 -14.00 5.08
C SER A 82 -5.77 -14.46 5.87
N LEU A 83 -5.88 -15.61 6.54
CA LEU A 83 -4.74 -16.17 7.28
C LEU A 83 -3.59 -16.54 6.35
N SER A 84 -3.91 -17.15 5.20
CA SER A 84 -2.88 -17.53 4.22
C SER A 84 -2.15 -16.31 3.67
N SER A 85 -2.83 -15.19 3.54
CA SER A 85 -2.22 -13.96 3.04
C SER A 85 -1.14 -13.39 3.96
N LEU A 86 -1.08 -13.84 5.22
CA LEU A 86 -0.06 -13.42 6.17
C LEU A 86 1.26 -14.18 6.00
N GLU A 87 1.25 -15.24 5.22
CA GLU A 87 2.47 -16.01 4.96
C GLU A 87 3.36 -15.27 3.97
N GLY A 88 4.67 -15.46 4.12
CA GLY A 88 5.66 -14.82 3.27
C GLY A 88 6.10 -13.47 3.79
N GLU A 89 7.03 -12.86 3.08
CA GLU A 89 7.59 -11.58 3.47
C GLU A 89 6.68 -10.44 3.02
N VAL A 90 6.65 -9.38 3.84
CA VAL A 90 5.95 -8.14 3.50
C VAL A 90 6.97 -7.03 3.31
N ASP A 91 6.60 -6.04 2.51
CA ASP A 91 7.48 -4.93 2.14
C ASP A 91 7.22 -3.69 2.97
N SER A 92 6.82 -3.88 4.22
CA SER A 92 6.46 -2.77 5.12
C SER A 92 7.60 -1.79 5.33
N ALA A 93 8.82 -2.30 5.51
CA ALA A 93 9.99 -1.43 5.72
C ALA A 93 10.26 -0.58 4.48
N THR A 94 10.17 -1.17 3.29
CA THR A 94 10.37 -0.43 2.05
C THR A 94 9.28 0.62 1.86
N MET A 95 8.02 0.26 2.14
CA MET A 95 6.92 1.22 2.03
C MET A 95 7.11 2.40 3.00
N MET A 96 7.52 2.13 4.24
CA MET A 96 7.78 3.19 5.20
C MET A 96 8.93 4.08 4.74
N GLN A 97 9.97 3.49 4.17
CA GLN A 97 11.07 4.26 3.59
C GLN A 97 10.58 5.17 2.47
N TRP A 98 9.74 4.65 1.57
CA TRP A 98 9.17 5.44 0.49
C TRP A 98 8.36 6.62 1.04
N LEU A 99 7.53 6.39 2.04
CA LEU A 99 6.71 7.45 2.63
C LEU A 99 7.55 8.52 3.28
N LEU A 100 8.62 8.13 3.99
CA LEU A 100 9.54 9.09 4.61
C LEU A 100 10.31 9.88 3.55
N GLN A 101 10.68 9.25 2.45
CA GLN A 101 11.31 9.93 1.33
C GLN A 101 10.33 10.90 0.66
N PHE A 102 9.07 10.49 0.51
CA PHE A 102 8.03 11.37 -0.03
C PHE A 102 7.86 12.63 0.84
N LEU A 103 7.90 12.46 2.16
CA LEU A 103 7.75 13.57 3.11
C LEU A 103 9.01 14.45 3.24
N GLY A 104 10.12 14.07 2.60
CA GLY A 104 11.35 14.82 2.68
C GLY A 104 12.15 14.58 3.95
N ILE A 105 11.89 13.50 4.67
CA ILE A 105 12.56 13.19 5.94
C ILE A 105 13.83 12.38 5.71
N LEU A 106 13.85 11.53 4.67
CA LEU A 106 15.01 10.71 4.33
C LEU A 106 15.62 11.16 2.99
N PRO A 107 16.94 10.93 2.77
CA PRO A 107 17.56 11.15 1.46
C PRO A 107 16.86 10.32 0.38
N GLY A 108 16.85 10.83 -0.85
CA GLY A 108 16.11 10.22 -1.95
C GLY A 108 14.71 10.76 -2.07
N SER A 109 14.38 11.80 -1.30
CA SER A 109 13.03 12.37 -1.19
C SER A 109 12.73 13.43 -2.22
N GLU A 110 13.57 13.62 -3.21
CA GLU A 110 13.42 14.70 -4.16
C GLU A 110 12.13 14.58 -4.93
N ARG A 111 11.28 15.57 -4.76
CA ARG A 111 10.06 15.73 -5.51
C ARG A 111 10.19 16.94 -6.39
N ALA A 112 11.25 16.94 -7.21
CA ALA A 112 11.51 18.04 -8.12
C ALA A 112 10.27 18.27 -8.98
N ALA A 113 10.05 19.53 -9.36
CA ALA A 113 8.90 19.89 -10.17
C ALA A 113 8.84 19.01 -11.43
N GLY A 114 7.75 18.33 -11.62
CA GLY A 114 7.57 17.41 -12.74
C GLY A 114 8.43 16.17 -12.68
N GLY A 115 9.16 15.96 -11.59
CA GLY A 115 10.09 14.86 -11.47
C GLY A 115 9.46 13.52 -11.12
N ILE A 116 8.21 13.50 -10.72
CA ILE A 116 7.55 12.25 -10.36
C ILE A 116 6.95 11.64 -11.62
N THR A 117 7.47 10.48 -11.97
CA THR A 117 6.92 9.66 -13.04
C THR A 117 6.21 8.49 -12.38
N ALA A 118 4.92 8.41 -12.56
CA ALA A 118 4.13 7.37 -11.93
C ALA A 118 4.12 6.11 -12.78
N GLY A 119 4.23 4.97 -12.11
CA GLY A 119 4.03 3.66 -12.69
C GLY A 119 3.06 2.88 -11.84
N GLU A 120 2.56 1.78 -12.38
CA GLU A 120 1.69 0.91 -11.63
C GLU A 120 2.49 -0.20 -10.95
N ARG A 121 2.13 -0.48 -9.70
CA ARG A 121 2.71 -1.57 -8.93
C ARG A 121 1.59 -2.38 -8.29
N ALA A 122 1.77 -3.66 -8.25
CA ALA A 122 0.79 -4.57 -7.70
C ALA A 122 1.31 -5.28 -6.46
#